data_4ef0baa31f1cb499a0d004326c75ceb8
#
_entry.id   4ef0baa31f1cb499a0d004326c75ceb8
#
_cell.length_a   1.000
_cell.length_b   1.000
_cell.length_c   1.000
_cell.angle_alpha   90.00
_cell.angle_beta   90.00
_cell.angle_gamma   90.00
#
_symmetry.space_group_name_H-M   'P 1'
#
loop_
_entity.id
_entity.type
_entity.pdbx_description
1 polymer ?
#
loop_
_entity_poly.entity_id
_entity_poly.type
_entity_poly.pdbx_seq_one_letter_code
_entity_poly.pdbx_strand_id
1 'polypeptide(L)'
;VVVCKPEFAISTPELFARIDSVRLRCRPDTDGLLSALEEGDLGGAARRMYNVFEDVLPPRQRDRVGELKNALIQAGALGANMSGTGPTAFGLFDCPEAAEEARAVLAENCRDTFLCQTV
;
A
#
# COMPACT_ATOMS: atom_id res chain seq x y z
N VAL A 1 9.12 -3.08 -6.76
CA VAL A 1 7.73 -2.78 -6.33
C VAL A 1 6.79 -3.85 -6.87
N VAL A 2 5.99 -4.41 -5.99
CA VAL A 2 4.89 -5.31 -6.39
C VAL A 2 3.58 -4.56 -6.20
N VAL A 3 2.77 -4.51 -7.25
CA VAL A 3 1.49 -3.80 -7.28
C VAL A 3 0.36 -4.82 -7.43
N CYS A 4 -0.63 -4.73 -6.57
CA CYS A 4 -1.80 -5.60 -6.58
C CYS A 4 -3.07 -4.78 -6.68
N LYS A 5 -3.88 -5.04 -7.70
CA LYS A 5 -5.20 -4.41 -7.83
C LYS A 5 -6.28 -5.46 -7.61
N PRO A 6 -7.07 -5.36 -6.53
CA PRO A 6 -8.18 -6.28 -6.30
C PRO A 6 -9.32 -6.04 -7.29
N GLU A 7 -10.30 -6.94 -7.28
CA GLU A 7 -11.37 -7.06 -8.27
C GLU A 7 -12.48 -6.02 -8.17
N PHE A 8 -12.41 -5.11 -7.22
CA PHE A 8 -13.44 -4.08 -7.04
C PHE A 8 -12.88 -2.68 -7.31
N ALA A 9 -13.77 -1.72 -7.52
CA ALA A 9 -13.42 -0.30 -7.68
C ALA A 9 -13.89 0.52 -6.48
N ILE A 10 -13.21 1.62 -6.20
CA ILE A 10 -13.55 2.58 -5.15
C ILE A 10 -14.07 3.86 -5.82
N SER A 11 -15.20 4.37 -5.32
CA SER A 11 -15.70 5.68 -5.75
C SER A 11 -14.88 6.79 -5.08
N THR A 12 -14.06 7.49 -5.86
CA THR A 12 -13.23 8.60 -5.38
C THR A 12 -14.09 9.73 -4.77
N PRO A 13 -15.19 10.19 -5.40
CA PRO A 13 -16.04 11.22 -4.79
C PRO A 13 -16.63 10.80 -3.44
N GLU A 14 -17.11 9.55 -3.32
CA GLU A 14 -17.62 9.05 -2.05
C GLU A 14 -16.56 9.03 -0.96
N LEU A 15 -15.33 8.62 -1.31
CA LEU A 15 -14.24 8.53 -0.36
C LEU A 15 -13.82 9.90 0.13
N PHE A 16 -13.76 10.90 -0.75
CA PHE A 16 -13.51 12.28 -0.36
C PHE A 16 -14.60 12.82 0.56
N ALA A 17 -15.87 12.52 0.27
CA ALA A 17 -16.97 12.93 1.13
C ALA A 17 -16.85 12.29 2.53
N ARG A 18 -16.45 11.01 2.60
CA ARG A 18 -16.26 10.31 3.87
C ARG A 18 -15.12 10.92 4.68
N ILE A 19 -13.99 11.24 4.05
CA ILE A 19 -12.84 11.80 4.76
C ILE A 19 -13.15 13.20 5.30
N ASP A 20 -13.95 13.98 4.61
CA ASP A 20 -14.39 15.29 5.06
C ASP A 20 -15.36 15.23 6.23
N SER A 21 -16.06 14.10 6.40
CA SER A 21 -17.05 13.91 7.45
C SER A 21 -16.50 13.33 8.74
N VAL A 22 -15.23 12.86 8.77
CA VAL A 22 -14.63 12.21 9.92
C VAL A 22 -13.45 13.02 10.46
N ARG A 23 -13.20 12.87 11.77
CA ARG A 23 -12.02 13.44 12.39
C ARG A 23 -10.87 12.46 12.25
N LEU A 24 -9.82 12.84 11.54
CA LEU A 24 -8.63 12.01 11.38
C LEU A 24 -7.85 11.96 12.68
N ARG A 25 -7.52 10.75 13.14
CA ARG A 25 -6.74 10.52 14.37
C ARG A 25 -5.25 10.50 14.11
N CYS A 26 -4.86 10.06 12.92
CA CYS A 26 -3.46 9.92 12.52
C CYS A 26 -3.14 10.80 11.32
N ARG A 27 -1.92 11.26 11.26
CA ARG A 27 -1.38 11.98 10.11
C ARG A 27 -0.06 11.36 9.69
N PRO A 28 0.32 11.45 8.41
CA PRO A 28 1.60 10.90 7.96
C PRO A 28 2.78 11.63 8.60
N ASP A 29 3.83 10.87 8.91
CA ASP A 29 5.12 11.42 9.36
C ASP A 29 5.95 11.82 8.15
N THR A 30 5.58 12.93 7.52
CA THR A 30 6.20 13.41 6.29
C THR A 30 7.67 13.77 6.50
N ASP A 31 7.99 14.44 7.62
CA ASP A 31 9.37 14.83 7.92
C ASP A 31 10.28 13.62 8.12
N GLY A 32 9.81 12.60 8.85
CA GLY A 32 10.53 11.36 9.03
C GLY A 32 10.72 10.60 7.73
N LEU A 33 9.71 10.60 6.86
CA LEU A 33 9.80 9.97 5.54
C LEU A 33 10.86 10.66 4.67
N LEU A 34 10.84 11.99 4.61
CA LEU A 34 11.83 12.76 3.86
C LEU A 34 13.24 12.52 4.37
N SER A 35 13.43 12.51 5.68
CA SER A 35 14.74 12.22 6.29
C SER A 35 15.24 10.82 5.90
N ALA A 36 14.37 9.82 5.94
CA ALA A 36 14.72 8.47 5.54
C ALA A 36 15.15 8.40 4.06
N LEU A 37 14.44 9.09 3.19
CA LEU A 37 14.79 9.17 1.76
C LEU A 37 16.13 9.85 1.53
N GLU A 38 16.42 10.95 2.24
CA GLU A 38 17.69 11.67 2.15
C GLU A 38 18.87 10.82 2.63
N GLU A 39 18.65 9.99 3.63
CA GLU A 39 19.66 9.08 4.17
C GLU A 39 19.82 7.80 3.34
N GLY A 40 18.98 7.57 2.35
CA GLY A 40 18.96 6.33 1.58
C GLY A 40 18.42 5.14 2.36
N ASP A 41 17.64 5.40 3.42
CA ASP A 41 17.02 4.37 4.28
C ASP A 41 15.68 3.91 3.71
N LEU A 42 15.70 2.97 2.78
CA LEU A 42 14.49 2.45 2.15
C LEU A 42 13.53 1.81 3.17
N GLY A 43 14.08 1.03 4.11
CA GLY A 43 13.27 0.40 5.17
C GLY A 43 12.58 1.42 6.04
N GLY A 44 13.28 2.48 6.44
CA GLY A 44 12.73 3.59 7.21
C GLY A 44 11.64 4.34 6.46
N ALA A 45 11.85 4.59 5.16
CA ALA A 45 10.85 5.22 4.30
C ALA A 45 9.61 4.33 4.16
N ALA A 46 9.80 3.04 3.91
CA ALA A 46 8.70 2.08 3.74
C ALA A 46 7.83 1.98 5.00
N ARG A 47 8.44 1.99 6.18
CA ARG A 47 7.71 1.92 7.46
C ARG A 47 6.90 3.19 7.75
N ARG A 48 7.24 4.31 7.13
CA ARG A 48 6.56 5.59 7.33
C ARG A 48 5.48 5.89 6.31
N MET A 49 5.27 4.99 5.35
CA MET A 49 4.17 5.13 4.39
C MET A 49 2.83 5.08 5.11
N TYR A 50 1.95 6.03 4.83
CA TYR A 50 0.63 6.13 5.42
C TYR A 50 -0.35 6.72 4.42
N ASN A 51 -1.56 6.17 4.38
CA ASN A 51 -2.62 6.66 3.49
C ASN A 51 -3.92 6.82 4.30
N VAL A 52 -4.30 8.07 4.53
CA VAL A 52 -5.50 8.42 5.32
C VAL A 52 -6.79 7.82 4.74
N PHE A 53 -6.85 7.64 3.42
CA PHE A 53 -8.04 7.08 2.77
C PHE A 53 -8.31 5.64 3.18
N GLU A 54 -7.30 4.87 3.58
CA GLU A 54 -7.50 3.52 4.11
C GLU A 54 -8.41 3.52 5.35
N ASP A 55 -8.30 4.54 6.18
CA ASP A 55 -9.05 4.63 7.44
C ASP A 55 -10.53 4.90 7.21
N VAL A 56 -10.90 5.39 6.03
CA VAL A 56 -12.28 5.73 5.70
C VAL A 56 -12.91 4.80 4.65
N LEU A 57 -12.21 3.74 4.26
CA LEU A 57 -12.78 2.73 3.36
C LEU A 57 -13.97 2.02 4.01
N PRO A 58 -14.98 1.62 3.22
CA PRO A 58 -16.01 0.71 3.69
C PRO A 58 -15.39 -0.58 4.24
N PRO A 59 -15.97 -1.20 5.29
CA PRO A 59 -15.30 -2.29 6.03
C PRO A 59 -14.81 -3.46 5.17
N ARG A 60 -15.60 -3.94 4.21
CA ARG A 60 -15.21 -5.06 3.35
C ARG A 60 -14.02 -4.72 2.47
N GLN A 61 -14.01 -3.51 1.93
CA GLN A 61 -12.94 -3.03 1.06
C GLN A 61 -11.67 -2.80 1.87
N ARG A 62 -11.81 -2.24 3.07
CA ARG A 62 -10.71 -2.05 4.01
C ARG A 62 -10.05 -3.38 4.39
N ASP A 63 -10.86 -4.40 4.68
CA ASP A 63 -10.37 -5.72 5.04
C ASP A 63 -9.60 -6.35 3.87
N ARG A 64 -10.12 -6.23 2.64
CA ARG A 64 -9.45 -6.77 1.45
C ARG A 64 -8.12 -6.08 1.17
N VAL A 65 -8.07 -4.78 1.27
CA VAL A 65 -6.81 -4.01 1.13
C VAL A 65 -5.83 -4.42 2.23
N GLY A 66 -6.31 -4.58 3.46
CA GLY A 66 -5.51 -5.05 4.59
C GLY A 66 -4.92 -6.44 4.36
N GLU A 67 -5.70 -7.37 3.80
CA GLU A 67 -5.22 -8.70 3.45
C GLU A 67 -4.09 -8.64 2.42
N LEU A 68 -4.23 -7.81 1.40
CA LEU A 68 -3.19 -7.63 0.37
C LEU A 68 -1.91 -7.03 0.96
N LYS A 69 -2.04 -6.03 1.82
CA LYS A 69 -0.89 -5.43 2.51
C LYS A 69 -0.17 -6.44 3.39
N ASN A 70 -0.92 -7.23 4.15
CA ASN A 70 -0.34 -8.27 5.00
C ASN A 70 0.36 -9.35 4.17
N ALA A 71 -0.24 -9.74 3.06
CA ALA A 71 0.38 -10.70 2.15
C ALA A 71 1.70 -10.17 1.57
N LEU A 72 1.76 -8.90 1.21
CA LEU A 72 2.99 -8.25 0.74
C LEU A 72 4.07 -8.26 1.82
N ILE A 73 3.72 -7.91 3.05
CA ILE A 73 4.66 -7.90 4.17
C ILE A 73 5.16 -9.32 4.46
N GLN A 74 4.28 -10.32 4.50
CA GLN A 74 4.67 -11.71 4.71
C GLN A 74 5.57 -12.26 3.60
N ALA A 75 5.40 -11.75 2.39
CA ALA A 75 6.24 -12.10 1.25
C ALA A 75 7.61 -11.39 1.23
N GLY A 76 7.88 -10.52 2.20
CA GLY A 76 9.17 -9.86 2.36
C GLY A 76 9.23 -8.40 2.02
N ALA A 77 8.09 -7.74 1.82
CA ALA A 77 8.08 -6.29 1.59
C ALA A 77 8.60 -5.54 2.80
N LEU A 78 9.37 -4.49 2.57
CA LEU A 78 9.86 -3.59 3.61
C LEU A 78 8.72 -2.72 4.18
N GLY A 79 7.70 -2.49 3.39
CA GLY A 79 6.47 -1.81 3.76
C GLY A 79 5.46 -1.96 2.65
N ALA A 80 4.18 -1.81 2.98
CA ALA A 80 3.07 -1.91 2.04
C ALA A 80 2.07 -0.81 2.31
N ASN A 81 1.41 -0.31 1.27
CA ASN A 81 0.43 0.75 1.40
C ASN A 81 -0.61 0.68 0.29
N MET A 82 -1.69 1.41 0.45
CA MET A 82 -2.70 1.60 -0.58
C MET A 82 -2.33 2.83 -1.43
N SER A 83 -2.55 2.75 -2.73
CA SER A 83 -2.28 3.84 -3.66
C SER A 83 -3.50 4.76 -3.79
N GLY A 84 -3.34 6.05 -3.50
CA GLY A 84 -4.39 7.05 -3.66
C GLY A 84 -5.66 6.68 -2.90
N THR A 85 -6.81 6.74 -3.56
CA THR A 85 -8.10 6.35 -2.98
C THR A 85 -8.36 4.84 -3.05
N GLY A 86 -7.42 4.08 -3.56
CA GLY A 86 -7.51 2.63 -3.68
C GLY A 86 -8.26 2.16 -4.92
N PRO A 87 -8.51 0.85 -5.01
CA PRO A 87 -8.16 -0.20 -4.05
C PRO A 87 -6.74 -0.78 -4.21
N THR A 88 -5.97 -0.29 -5.15
CA THR A 88 -4.63 -0.82 -5.45
C THR A 88 -3.71 -0.72 -4.23
N ALA A 89 -3.07 -1.83 -3.88
CA ALA A 89 -2.04 -1.90 -2.86
C ALA A 89 -0.69 -2.17 -3.50
N PHE A 90 0.38 -1.73 -2.85
CA PHE A 90 1.74 -1.97 -3.32
C PHE A 90 2.68 -2.25 -2.17
N GLY A 91 3.76 -2.97 -2.46
CA GLY A 91 4.83 -3.23 -1.51
C GLY A 91 6.20 -2.87 -2.08
N LEU A 92 7.07 -2.36 -1.23
CA LEU A 92 8.44 -2.02 -1.59
C LEU A 92 9.38 -3.15 -1.22
N PHE A 93 10.25 -3.52 -2.13
CA PHE A 93 11.24 -4.58 -1.94
C PHE A 93 12.64 -4.04 -2.29
N ASP A 94 13.64 -4.48 -1.55
CA ASP A 94 15.03 -4.17 -1.83
C ASP A 94 15.78 -5.32 -2.52
N CYS A 95 15.09 -6.44 -2.75
CA CYS A 95 15.65 -7.64 -3.35
C CYS A 95 14.78 -8.06 -4.54
N PRO A 96 15.31 -8.06 -5.78
CA PRO A 96 14.54 -8.45 -6.97
C PRO A 96 13.98 -9.87 -6.89
N GLU A 97 14.71 -10.81 -6.31
CA GLU A 97 14.29 -12.20 -6.18
C GLU A 97 13.09 -12.32 -5.24
N ALA A 98 13.13 -11.62 -4.10
CA ALA A 98 12.01 -11.61 -3.16
C ALA A 98 10.77 -10.96 -3.78
N ALA A 99 10.95 -9.89 -4.56
CA ALA A 99 9.85 -9.23 -5.26
C ALA A 99 9.20 -10.16 -6.29
N GLU A 100 9.99 -10.90 -7.05
CA GLU A 100 9.46 -11.86 -8.04
C GLU A 100 8.69 -12.99 -7.38
N GLU A 101 9.20 -13.54 -6.29
CA GLU A 101 8.51 -14.57 -5.52
C GLU A 101 7.19 -14.04 -4.94
N ALA A 102 7.21 -12.82 -4.41
CA ALA A 102 6.02 -12.16 -3.88
C ALA A 102 4.96 -11.96 -4.97
N ARG A 103 5.37 -11.51 -6.15
CA ARG A 103 4.46 -11.35 -7.29
C ARG A 103 3.78 -12.68 -7.64
N ALA A 104 4.54 -13.76 -7.69
CA ALA A 104 4.00 -15.08 -8.01
C ALA A 104 2.99 -15.56 -6.97
N VAL A 105 3.30 -15.40 -5.69
CA VAL A 105 2.40 -15.78 -4.58
C VAL A 105 1.12 -14.95 -4.60
N LEU A 106 1.24 -13.64 -4.76
CA LEU A 106 0.09 -12.72 -4.75
C LEU A 106 -0.80 -12.89 -5.98
N ALA A 107 -0.22 -13.25 -7.12
CA ALA A 107 -0.97 -13.51 -8.35
C ALA A 107 -1.97 -14.67 -8.19
N GLU A 108 -1.75 -15.58 -7.26
CA GLU A 108 -2.67 -16.67 -6.97
C GLU A 108 -4.00 -16.17 -6.40
N ASN A 109 -3.98 -15.07 -5.65
CA ASN A 109 -5.14 -14.50 -4.97
C ASN A 109 -5.58 -13.15 -5.54
N CYS A 110 -4.79 -12.55 -6.42
CA CYS A 110 -5.07 -11.27 -7.03
C CYS A 110 -4.64 -11.31 -8.50
N ARG A 111 -5.61 -11.33 -9.40
CA ARG A 111 -5.38 -11.47 -10.84
C ARG A 111 -4.46 -10.38 -11.40
N ASP A 112 -4.69 -9.14 -10.97
CA ASP A 112 -3.95 -7.98 -11.47
C ASP A 112 -2.77 -7.68 -10.54
N THR A 113 -1.74 -8.51 -10.62
CA THR A 113 -0.51 -8.37 -9.84
C THR A 113 0.66 -8.14 -10.78
N PHE A 114 1.42 -7.09 -10.54
CA PHE A 114 2.50 -6.64 -11.41
C PHE A 114 3.79 -6.41 -10.63
N LEU A 115 4.91 -6.75 -11.26
CA LEU A 115 6.24 -6.42 -10.77
C LEU A 115 6.76 -5.23 -11.59
N CYS A 116 7.25 -4.20 -10.91
CA CYS A 116 7.81 -3.04 -11.55
C CYS A 116 9.00 -2.50 -10.76
N GLN A 117 9.75 -1.63 -11.40
CA GLN A 117 10.92 -0.99 -10.81
C GLN A 117 10.71 0.52 -10.80
N THR A 118 11.12 1.18 -9.73
CA THR A 118 11.09 2.64 -9.67
C THR A 118 12.07 3.25 -10.67
N VAL A 119 11.67 4.35 -11.26
CA VAL A 119 12.50 5.07 -12.23
C VAL A 119 13.58 5.92 -11.55
#